data_8867782ae6fcddf09a85411c7acaaebd
#
_entry.id   8867782ae6fcddf09a85411c7acaaebd
#
_cell.length_a   1.000
_cell.length_b   1.000
_cell.length_c   1.000
_cell.angle_alpha   90.00
_cell.angle_beta   90.00
_cell.angle_gamma   90.00
#
_symmetry.space_group_name_H-M   'P 1'
#
loop_
_entity.id
_entity.type
_entity.pdbx_description
1 polymer ?
#
loop_
_entity_poly.entity_id
_entity_poly.type
_entity_poly.pdbx_seq_one_letter_code
_entity_poly.pdbx_strand_id
1 'polypeptide(L)'
;MVYNNPLKYNSRQLKGQLLARENNSVIRIDDLRYRVKSQSSKGEYDILSEDKETWKCTCPDYLFRNEKCKHIFAVEFSFTLREQVKQQTVIVQQVNVSDCLFCHSLKLKKYGIRRNKSGDIQRFLCVDCNRTFSINIGFEKMKHNPQAITTAIQLYFSGESLRNTQHSLKLLGVDVSHQTVYNWIDKYIGLMKKYVEKLKPNVGDTWRADELWVKFRNDMKYVFALMDNDTRFWLAQEIADTKFNHDARNLFKEGKVIAGKKPDILITDGLPAYRDAFKKEFYTMKKPRTEHINAIKMSGDRNNNRMERLNNEVRSREKTMRGLKKKDTPIIDGYQIYHNYIREHMALDGLTPAEVAGIKVEGKNKWITLIQNAKKNQQT
;
A
#
# COMPACT_ATOMS: atom_id res chain seq x y z
N MET A 1 -23.29 -2.45 10.41
CA MET A 1 -22.66 -3.37 11.41
C MET A 1 -23.42 -4.67 11.39
N VAL A 2 -22.91 -5.68 10.70
CA VAL A 2 -23.46 -7.04 10.80
C VAL A 2 -22.51 -7.80 11.72
N TYR A 3 -22.92 -7.96 12.97
CA TYR A 3 -22.27 -8.85 13.92
C TYR A 3 -22.44 -10.29 13.42
N ASN A 4 -21.44 -10.85 12.77
CA ASN A 4 -21.40 -12.28 12.50
C ASN A 4 -21.12 -13.02 13.82
N ASN A 5 -22.17 -13.61 14.35
CA ASN A 5 -22.15 -14.42 15.57
C ASN A 5 -21.25 -15.66 15.38
N PRO A 6 -20.15 -15.83 16.15
CA PRO A 6 -19.19 -16.94 15.98
C PRO A 6 -19.77 -18.34 16.26
N LEU A 7 -21.01 -18.46 16.68
CA LEU A 7 -21.70 -19.72 16.99
C LEU A 7 -22.37 -20.39 15.81
N LYS A 8 -22.25 -19.89 14.57
CA LYS A 8 -22.95 -20.40 13.37
C LYS A 8 -22.09 -21.20 12.39
N TYR A 9 -20.78 -21.27 12.57
CA TYR A 9 -19.93 -21.99 11.60
C TYR A 9 -19.67 -23.41 12.03
N ASN A 10 -19.85 -24.37 11.10
CA ASN A 10 -19.42 -25.74 11.33
C ASN A 10 -17.88 -25.85 11.33
N SER A 11 -17.34 -26.94 11.84
CA SER A 11 -15.87 -27.10 11.97
C SER A 11 -15.10 -27.00 10.66
N ARG A 12 -15.73 -27.34 9.50
CA ARG A 12 -15.14 -27.24 8.17
C ARG A 12 -15.10 -25.79 7.67
N GLN A 13 -16.14 -25.01 7.96
CA GLN A 13 -16.17 -23.57 7.65
C GLN A 13 -15.10 -22.82 8.41
N LEU A 14 -14.95 -23.08 9.71
CA LEU A 14 -13.88 -22.48 10.52
C LEU A 14 -12.48 -22.83 10.01
N LYS A 15 -12.25 -24.11 9.66
CA LYS A 15 -10.99 -24.54 9.05
C LYS A 15 -10.75 -23.90 7.68
N GLY A 16 -11.80 -23.72 6.87
CA GLY A 16 -11.74 -23.02 5.60
C GLY A 16 -11.40 -21.54 5.77
N GLN A 17 -12.00 -20.87 6.75
CA GLN A 17 -11.71 -19.48 7.07
C GLN A 17 -10.26 -19.27 7.54
N LEU A 18 -9.75 -20.17 8.39
CA LEU A 18 -8.34 -20.16 8.80
C LEU A 18 -7.42 -20.40 7.60
N LEU A 19 -7.75 -21.35 6.75
CA LEU A 19 -6.98 -21.67 5.55
C LEU A 19 -6.96 -20.51 4.55
N ALA A 20 -8.07 -19.79 4.37
CA ALA A 20 -8.11 -18.59 3.53
C ALA A 20 -7.22 -17.45 4.05
N ARG A 21 -6.97 -17.40 5.36
CA ARG A 21 -6.09 -16.42 6.02
C ARG A 21 -4.61 -16.84 6.01
N GLU A 22 -4.31 -18.11 5.75
CA GLU A 22 -2.93 -18.62 5.65
C GLU A 22 -2.28 -18.17 4.33
N ASN A 23 -1.00 -17.82 4.39
CA ASN A 23 -0.23 -17.32 3.24
C ASN A 23 -0.13 -18.33 2.10
N ASN A 24 -0.51 -17.90 0.90
CA ASN A 24 -0.43 -18.72 -0.33
C ASN A 24 -1.14 -20.09 -0.20
N SER A 25 -2.08 -20.20 0.72
CA SER A 25 -2.88 -21.41 0.87
C SER A 25 -3.99 -21.46 -0.17
N VAL A 26 -4.50 -20.30 -0.60
CA VAL A 26 -5.47 -20.17 -1.69
C VAL A 26 -4.81 -19.40 -2.83
N ILE A 27 -4.49 -20.08 -3.91
CA ILE A 27 -3.90 -19.54 -5.12
C ILE A 27 -5.01 -19.42 -6.18
N ARG A 28 -5.29 -18.21 -6.63
CA ARG A 28 -6.20 -17.97 -7.75
C ARG A 28 -5.45 -18.20 -9.05
N ILE A 29 -5.97 -19.09 -9.91
CA ILE A 29 -5.50 -19.30 -11.28
C ILE A 29 -6.28 -18.39 -12.23
N ASP A 30 -7.61 -18.42 -12.12
CA ASP A 30 -8.55 -17.52 -12.78
C ASP A 30 -9.84 -17.38 -11.93
N ASP A 31 -10.90 -16.82 -12.49
CA ASP A 31 -12.17 -16.58 -11.79
C ASP A 31 -12.94 -17.84 -11.42
N LEU A 32 -12.65 -18.94 -12.09
CA LEU A 32 -13.35 -20.22 -11.96
C LEU A 32 -12.44 -21.34 -11.43
N ARG A 33 -11.12 -21.08 -11.31
CA ARG A 33 -10.13 -22.06 -10.92
C ARG A 33 -9.22 -21.52 -9.83
N TYR A 34 -9.11 -22.34 -8.77
CA TYR A 34 -8.25 -22.06 -7.62
C TYR A 34 -7.44 -23.31 -7.27
N ARG A 35 -6.34 -23.09 -6.61
CA ARG A 35 -5.53 -24.16 -6.02
C ARG A 35 -5.33 -23.87 -4.54
N VAL A 36 -5.56 -24.87 -3.71
CA VAL A 36 -5.49 -24.74 -2.25
C VAL A 36 -4.54 -25.78 -1.68
N LYS A 37 -3.61 -25.34 -0.84
CA LYS A 37 -2.63 -26.21 -0.20
C LYS A 37 -3.28 -27.18 0.76
N SER A 38 -2.77 -28.41 0.76
CA SER A 38 -3.13 -29.41 1.77
C SER A 38 -2.51 -29.05 3.12
N GLN A 39 -3.28 -29.20 4.20
CA GLN A 39 -2.77 -29.07 5.58
C GLN A 39 -2.17 -30.37 6.11
N SER A 40 -2.49 -31.50 5.49
CA SER A 40 -2.08 -32.83 5.93
C SER A 40 -0.97 -33.47 5.07
N SER A 41 -0.69 -32.92 3.90
CA SER A 41 0.33 -33.39 2.97
C SER A 41 1.06 -32.23 2.30
N LYS A 42 2.16 -32.50 1.59
CA LYS A 42 2.88 -31.50 0.79
C LYS A 42 2.20 -31.14 -0.53
N GLY A 43 1.01 -31.67 -0.81
CA GLY A 43 0.29 -31.47 -2.06
C GLY A 43 -0.64 -30.25 -2.06
N GLU A 44 -1.25 -30.00 -3.22
CA GLU A 44 -2.25 -28.98 -3.45
C GLU A 44 -3.50 -29.67 -4.04
N TYR A 45 -4.67 -29.03 -3.84
CA TYR A 45 -5.93 -29.49 -4.41
C TYR A 45 -6.47 -28.46 -5.36
N ASP A 46 -6.96 -28.89 -6.52
CA ASP A 46 -7.62 -28.02 -7.48
C ASP A 46 -9.09 -27.85 -7.09
N ILE A 47 -9.53 -26.60 -7.15
CA ILE A 47 -10.91 -26.21 -6.90
C ILE A 47 -11.44 -25.51 -8.17
N LEU A 48 -12.53 -26.06 -8.71
CA LEU A 48 -13.11 -25.66 -9.98
C LEU A 48 -14.56 -25.27 -9.80
N SER A 49 -15.02 -24.26 -10.53
CA SER A 49 -16.42 -23.88 -10.65
C SER A 49 -16.74 -23.58 -12.11
N GLU A 50 -18.02 -23.73 -12.50
CA GLU A 50 -18.54 -23.36 -13.81
C GLU A 50 -19.35 -22.03 -13.75
N ASP A 51 -19.89 -21.73 -12.57
CA ASP A 51 -20.86 -20.63 -12.35
C ASP A 51 -20.48 -19.66 -11.23
N LYS A 52 -19.35 -19.87 -10.54
CA LYS A 52 -18.91 -19.17 -9.31
C LYS A 52 -19.77 -19.45 -8.06
N GLU A 53 -20.79 -20.26 -8.16
CA GLU A 53 -21.70 -20.60 -7.07
C GLU A 53 -21.45 -22.03 -6.59
N THR A 54 -21.23 -22.94 -7.53
CA THR A 54 -21.00 -24.37 -7.27
C THR A 54 -19.50 -24.71 -7.46
N TRP A 55 -18.88 -25.20 -6.39
CA TRP A 55 -17.44 -25.49 -6.36
C TRP A 55 -17.19 -26.98 -6.18
N LYS A 56 -16.29 -27.54 -6.99
CA LYS A 56 -15.80 -28.90 -6.91
C LYS A 56 -14.34 -28.90 -6.43
N CYS A 57 -13.94 -29.89 -5.63
CA CYS A 57 -12.59 -30.00 -5.09
C CYS A 57 -12.02 -31.39 -5.33
N THR A 58 -10.74 -31.53 -5.64
CA THR A 58 -10.06 -32.79 -5.83
C THR A 58 -9.60 -33.45 -4.52
N CYS A 59 -9.88 -32.89 -3.34
CA CYS A 59 -9.45 -33.46 -2.08
C CYS A 59 -10.23 -34.72 -1.71
N PRO A 60 -9.62 -35.68 -0.95
CA PRO A 60 -10.30 -36.91 -0.53
C PRO A 60 -11.59 -36.69 0.25
N ASP A 61 -11.66 -35.65 1.11
CA ASP A 61 -12.85 -35.33 1.90
C ASP A 61 -14.05 -34.96 1.02
N TYR A 62 -13.82 -34.19 -0.07
CA TYR A 62 -14.87 -33.86 -1.03
C TYR A 62 -15.27 -35.08 -1.90
N LEU A 63 -14.28 -35.79 -2.43
CA LEU A 63 -14.52 -36.94 -3.31
C LEU A 63 -15.26 -38.06 -2.59
N PHE A 64 -15.01 -38.25 -1.29
CA PHE A 64 -15.68 -39.30 -0.52
C PHE A 64 -17.09 -38.92 -0.08
N ARG A 65 -17.29 -37.67 0.33
CA ARG A 65 -18.56 -37.21 0.97
C ARG A 65 -19.49 -36.45 0.05
N ASN A 66 -18.97 -35.93 -1.05
CA ASN A 66 -19.66 -35.05 -1.98
C ASN A 66 -20.30 -33.80 -1.31
N GLU A 67 -19.67 -33.30 -0.21
CA GLU A 67 -20.08 -32.12 0.53
C GLU A 67 -18.97 -31.06 0.50
N LYS A 68 -19.33 -29.78 0.68
CA LYS A 68 -18.35 -28.70 0.74
C LYS A 68 -17.28 -29.00 1.80
N CYS A 69 -16.05 -29.17 1.35
CA CYS A 69 -14.87 -29.39 2.19
C CYS A 69 -14.28 -28.03 2.64
N LYS A 70 -13.33 -28.07 3.57
CA LYS A 70 -12.62 -26.87 4.06
C LYS A 70 -11.91 -26.07 2.94
N HIS A 71 -11.47 -26.70 1.86
CA HIS A 71 -10.79 -26.04 0.75
C HIS A 71 -11.77 -25.23 -0.10
N ILE A 72 -12.99 -25.73 -0.32
CA ILE A 72 -14.08 -24.97 -0.97
C ILE A 72 -14.44 -23.74 -0.11
N PHE A 73 -14.65 -23.95 1.19
CA PHE A 73 -14.90 -22.82 2.09
C PHE A 73 -13.78 -21.78 2.08
N ALA A 74 -12.51 -22.20 1.98
CA ALA A 74 -11.38 -21.28 1.88
C ALA A 74 -11.46 -20.41 0.62
N VAL A 75 -11.84 -20.97 -0.52
CA VAL A 75 -12.05 -20.24 -1.77
C VAL A 75 -13.23 -19.26 -1.64
N GLU A 76 -14.37 -19.73 -1.11
CA GLU A 76 -15.56 -18.88 -0.91
C GLU A 76 -15.27 -17.69 0.02
N PHE A 77 -14.57 -17.92 1.14
CA PHE A 77 -14.16 -16.82 2.02
C PHE A 77 -13.19 -15.84 1.34
N SER A 78 -12.21 -16.35 0.59
CA SER A 78 -11.28 -15.51 -0.18
C SER A 78 -12.02 -14.67 -1.23
N PHE A 79 -13.03 -15.25 -1.89
CA PHE A 79 -13.87 -14.52 -2.85
C PHE A 79 -14.72 -13.46 -2.16
N THR A 80 -15.43 -13.80 -1.10
CA THR A 80 -16.28 -12.86 -0.34
C THR A 80 -15.47 -11.67 0.19
N LEU A 81 -14.27 -11.89 0.72
CA LEU A 81 -13.40 -10.80 1.17
C LEU A 81 -13.01 -9.87 0.02
N ARG A 82 -12.67 -10.41 -1.15
CA ARG A 82 -12.34 -9.60 -2.33
C ARG A 82 -13.52 -8.76 -2.82
N GLU A 83 -14.72 -9.31 -2.83
CA GLU A 83 -15.93 -8.57 -3.23
C GLU A 83 -16.29 -7.48 -2.22
N GLN A 84 -16.16 -7.74 -0.92
CA GLN A 84 -16.37 -6.72 0.13
C GLN A 84 -15.39 -5.55 0.00
N VAL A 85 -14.13 -5.83 -0.31
CA VAL A 85 -13.12 -4.79 -0.56
C VAL A 85 -13.49 -3.97 -1.80
N LYS A 86 -13.93 -4.60 -2.88
CA LYS A 86 -14.39 -3.89 -4.09
C LYS A 86 -15.58 -2.98 -3.82
N GLN A 87 -16.54 -3.40 -2.99
CA GLN A 87 -17.72 -2.59 -2.64
C GLN A 87 -17.39 -1.38 -1.78
N GLN A 88 -16.28 -1.40 -1.04
CA GLN A 88 -15.83 -0.32 -0.15
C GLN A 88 -14.66 0.49 -0.73
N THR A 89 -14.46 0.44 -2.04
CA THR A 89 -13.31 1.11 -2.68
C THR A 89 -13.44 2.63 -2.57
N VAL A 90 -12.46 3.26 -1.95
CA VAL A 90 -12.27 4.71 -1.98
C VAL A 90 -11.58 5.09 -3.29
N ILE A 91 -12.26 5.85 -4.14
CA ILE A 91 -11.70 6.29 -5.42
C ILE A 91 -11.06 7.67 -5.26
N VAL A 92 -9.75 7.75 -5.44
CA VAL A 92 -9.00 9.00 -5.56
C VAL A 92 -9.05 9.42 -7.02
N GLN A 93 -10.04 10.24 -7.37
CA GLN A 93 -10.31 10.64 -8.74
C GLN A 93 -9.24 11.57 -9.29
N GLN A 94 -9.00 11.47 -10.59
CA GLN A 94 -8.21 12.45 -11.29
C GLN A 94 -8.90 13.81 -11.22
N VAL A 95 -8.15 14.84 -10.87
CA VAL A 95 -8.70 16.19 -10.79
C VAL A 95 -8.93 16.74 -12.19
N ASN A 96 -10.18 16.69 -12.62
CA ASN A 96 -10.64 17.37 -13.82
C ASN A 96 -11.25 18.71 -13.42
N VAL A 97 -11.10 19.73 -14.28
CA VAL A 97 -11.76 21.01 -14.07
C VAL A 97 -13.14 20.96 -14.71
N SER A 98 -14.12 20.54 -13.94
CA SER A 98 -15.53 20.62 -14.27
C SER A 98 -16.16 21.89 -13.73
N ASP A 99 -15.59 22.49 -12.70
CA ASP A 99 -16.14 23.60 -11.94
C ASP A 99 -15.08 24.63 -11.56
N CYS A 100 -15.52 25.80 -11.13
CA CYS A 100 -14.66 26.87 -10.64
C CYS A 100 -13.99 26.48 -9.33
N LEU A 101 -12.68 26.68 -9.24
CA LEU A 101 -11.90 26.40 -8.01
C LEU A 101 -12.27 27.33 -6.82
N PHE A 102 -13.04 28.40 -7.05
CA PHE A 102 -13.37 29.40 -6.04
C PHE A 102 -14.83 29.39 -5.59
N CYS A 103 -15.76 29.21 -6.53
CA CYS A 103 -17.20 29.27 -6.26
C CYS A 103 -17.96 28.03 -6.73
N HIS A 104 -17.26 27.02 -7.23
CA HIS A 104 -17.81 25.75 -7.70
C HIS A 104 -18.87 25.87 -8.83
N SER A 105 -18.92 27.01 -9.51
CA SER A 105 -19.79 27.19 -10.67
C SER A 105 -19.30 26.38 -11.86
N LEU A 106 -20.24 25.76 -12.60
CA LEU A 106 -19.96 25.02 -13.82
C LEU A 106 -19.79 25.93 -15.06
N LYS A 107 -20.07 27.25 -14.92
CA LYS A 107 -19.99 28.20 -16.02
C LYS A 107 -18.56 28.68 -16.25
N LEU A 108 -17.78 27.84 -16.89
CA LEU A 108 -16.37 28.10 -17.21
C LEU A 108 -16.19 28.40 -18.69
N LYS A 109 -15.38 29.44 -18.99
CA LYS A 109 -14.91 29.76 -20.34
C LYS A 109 -13.41 29.58 -20.44
N LYS A 110 -12.90 29.04 -21.56
CA LYS A 110 -11.47 29.07 -21.86
C LYS A 110 -11.02 30.51 -22.02
N TYR A 111 -9.98 30.90 -21.27
CA TYR A 111 -9.49 32.28 -21.22
C TYR A 111 -8.02 32.36 -21.64
N GLY A 112 -7.74 31.90 -22.84
CA GLY A 112 -6.39 31.90 -23.41
C GLY A 112 -5.46 30.82 -22.84
N ILE A 113 -4.28 30.75 -23.42
CA ILE A 113 -3.21 29.82 -23.04
C ILE A 113 -2.05 30.62 -22.47
N ARG A 114 -1.62 30.25 -21.29
CA ARG A 114 -0.39 30.76 -20.70
C ARG A 114 0.80 29.93 -21.18
N ARG A 115 1.65 30.51 -22.00
CA ARG A 115 2.87 29.88 -22.48
C ARG A 115 3.99 30.04 -21.46
N ASN A 116 4.44 28.95 -20.88
CA ASN A 116 5.54 28.90 -19.93
C ASN A 116 6.67 28.03 -20.47
N LYS A 117 7.86 28.09 -19.86
CA LYS A 117 8.94 27.12 -20.10
C LYS A 117 8.51 25.68 -19.75
N SER A 118 7.47 25.54 -18.91
CA SER A 118 6.87 24.26 -18.52
C SER A 118 5.82 23.70 -19.49
N GLY A 119 5.60 24.37 -20.62
CA GLY A 119 4.55 24.04 -21.59
C GLY A 119 3.34 24.99 -21.51
N ASP A 120 2.42 24.75 -22.40
CA ASP A 120 1.19 25.52 -22.54
C ASP A 120 0.16 25.13 -21.46
N ILE A 121 -0.30 26.10 -20.70
CA ILE A 121 -1.29 25.91 -19.63
C ILE A 121 -2.58 26.60 -20.00
N GLN A 122 -3.68 25.85 -20.14
CA GLN A 122 -5.00 26.41 -20.36
C GLN A 122 -5.45 27.22 -19.14
N ARG A 123 -5.87 28.45 -19.38
CA ARG A 123 -6.53 29.31 -18.38
C ARG A 123 -8.03 29.23 -18.57
N PHE A 124 -8.76 29.38 -17.47
CA PHE A 124 -10.21 29.43 -17.42
C PHE A 124 -10.65 30.69 -16.69
N LEU A 125 -11.77 31.23 -17.14
CA LEU A 125 -12.51 32.31 -16.50
C LEU A 125 -13.83 31.72 -15.99
N CYS A 126 -14.13 31.91 -14.72
CA CYS A 126 -15.47 31.65 -14.20
C CYS A 126 -16.37 32.83 -14.49
N VAL A 127 -17.52 32.57 -15.11
CA VAL A 127 -18.48 33.61 -15.48
C VAL A 127 -19.18 34.20 -14.24
N ASP A 128 -19.44 33.37 -13.22
CA ASP A 128 -20.21 33.78 -12.04
C ASP A 128 -19.37 34.57 -11.03
N CYS A 129 -18.13 34.17 -10.75
CA CYS A 129 -17.27 34.91 -9.80
C CYS A 129 -16.21 35.78 -10.47
N ASN A 130 -16.14 35.82 -11.78
CA ASN A 130 -15.21 36.58 -12.61
C ASN A 130 -13.71 36.40 -12.30
N ARG A 131 -13.36 35.21 -11.67
CA ARG A 131 -11.97 34.90 -11.35
C ARG A 131 -11.37 33.98 -12.43
N THR A 132 -10.07 34.22 -12.70
CA THR A 132 -9.31 33.37 -13.63
C THR A 132 -8.42 32.37 -12.87
N PHE A 133 -8.30 31.17 -13.40
CA PHE A 133 -7.42 30.14 -12.85
C PHE A 133 -6.85 29.24 -13.95
N SER A 134 -5.86 28.44 -13.59
CA SER A 134 -5.18 27.49 -14.49
C SER A 134 -5.20 26.10 -13.87
N ILE A 135 -5.18 25.07 -14.72
CA ILE A 135 -5.19 23.67 -14.27
C ILE A 135 -3.77 23.17 -14.05
N ASN A 136 -3.12 23.71 -13.03
CA ASN A 136 -1.84 23.17 -12.56
C ASN A 136 -1.83 22.99 -11.05
N ILE A 137 -2.96 22.54 -10.51
CA ILE A 137 -3.15 22.30 -9.09
C ILE A 137 -2.03 21.40 -8.57
N GLY A 138 -1.40 21.82 -7.49
CA GLY A 138 -0.23 21.16 -6.90
C GLY A 138 1.10 21.50 -7.56
N PHE A 139 1.08 22.05 -8.78
CA PHE A 139 2.27 22.43 -9.54
C PHE A 139 2.38 23.95 -9.78
N GLU A 140 1.71 24.74 -8.95
CA GLU A 140 1.74 26.18 -9.03
C GLU A 140 3.17 26.69 -8.85
N LYS A 141 3.52 27.73 -9.64
CA LYS A 141 4.85 28.38 -9.67
C LYS A 141 6.01 27.43 -10.06
N MET A 142 5.73 26.21 -10.56
CA MET A 142 6.78 25.33 -11.07
C MET A 142 7.23 25.78 -12.47
N LYS A 143 8.55 25.69 -12.71
CA LYS A 143 9.15 26.03 -14.02
C LYS A 143 9.01 24.90 -15.04
N HIS A 144 8.86 23.66 -14.56
CA HIS A 144 8.75 22.45 -15.37
C HIS A 144 7.33 21.89 -15.31
N ASN A 145 6.92 21.18 -16.35
CA ASN A 145 5.59 20.62 -16.43
C ASN A 145 5.38 19.47 -15.42
N PRO A 146 4.14 19.20 -15.01
CA PRO A 146 3.82 18.14 -14.08
C PRO A 146 4.36 16.78 -14.50
N GLN A 147 4.33 16.49 -15.80
CA GLN A 147 4.79 15.20 -16.33
C GLN A 147 6.30 15.01 -16.11
N ALA A 148 7.13 16.01 -16.41
CA ALA A 148 8.57 15.94 -16.18
C ALA A 148 8.91 15.74 -14.69
N ILE A 149 8.21 16.46 -13.81
CA ILE A 149 8.40 16.37 -12.35
C ILE A 149 8.03 14.96 -11.86
N THR A 150 6.88 14.46 -12.25
CA THR A 150 6.42 13.12 -11.80
C THR A 150 7.22 11.99 -12.44
N THR A 151 7.71 12.15 -13.67
CA THR A 151 8.67 11.21 -14.28
C THR A 151 9.97 11.16 -13.48
N ALA A 152 10.47 12.32 -13.00
CA ALA A 152 11.65 12.34 -12.14
C ALA A 152 11.42 11.57 -10.83
N ILE A 153 10.26 11.77 -10.19
CA ILE A 153 9.87 11.07 -8.97
C ILE A 153 9.75 9.57 -9.23
N GLN A 154 9.10 9.19 -10.34
CA GLN A 154 8.96 7.79 -10.75
C GLN A 154 10.31 7.12 -10.96
N LEU A 155 11.19 7.70 -11.79
CA LEU A 155 12.53 7.15 -12.06
C LEU A 155 13.33 6.98 -10.78
N TYR A 156 13.29 7.97 -9.91
CA TYR A 156 13.98 7.90 -8.63
C TYR A 156 13.46 6.75 -7.76
N PHE A 157 12.16 6.58 -7.56
CA PHE A 157 11.61 5.50 -6.74
C PHE A 157 11.64 4.12 -7.43
N SER A 158 11.75 4.07 -8.75
CA SER A 158 11.97 2.82 -9.51
C SER A 158 13.38 2.28 -9.41
N GLY A 159 14.36 3.02 -8.86
CA GLY A 159 15.72 2.50 -8.65
C GLY A 159 16.84 3.43 -9.10
N GLU A 160 16.54 4.50 -9.84
CA GLU A 160 17.56 5.40 -10.35
C GLU A 160 18.17 6.30 -9.26
N SER A 161 19.45 6.65 -9.42
CA SER A 161 20.09 7.69 -8.61
C SER A 161 19.62 9.08 -9.04
N LEU A 162 19.76 10.11 -8.18
CA LEU A 162 19.44 11.48 -8.54
C LEU A 162 20.18 11.95 -9.81
N ARG A 163 21.42 11.51 -10.01
CA ARG A 163 22.22 11.87 -11.18
C ARG A 163 21.78 11.12 -12.43
N ASN A 164 21.44 9.83 -12.32
CA ASN A 164 20.88 9.08 -13.44
C ASN A 164 19.49 9.62 -13.84
N THR A 165 18.65 9.95 -12.84
CA THR A 165 17.37 10.62 -13.08
C THR A 165 17.56 11.93 -13.82
N GLN A 166 18.52 12.77 -13.41
CA GLN A 166 18.89 13.99 -14.12
C GLN A 166 19.29 13.70 -15.57
N HIS A 167 20.15 12.71 -15.77
CA HIS A 167 20.61 12.32 -17.11
C HIS A 167 19.46 11.85 -18.00
N SER A 168 18.58 10.99 -17.49
CA SER A 168 17.39 10.53 -18.22
C SER A 168 16.45 11.68 -18.58
N LEU A 169 16.24 12.64 -17.69
CA LEU A 169 15.44 13.84 -17.97
C LEU A 169 16.07 14.72 -19.07
N LYS A 170 17.40 14.84 -19.07
CA LYS A 170 18.12 15.60 -20.11
C LYS A 170 17.92 14.99 -21.49
N LEU A 171 17.90 13.66 -21.60
CA LEU A 171 17.59 12.97 -22.86
C LEU A 171 16.15 13.23 -23.34
N LEU A 172 15.24 13.53 -22.41
CA LEU A 172 13.86 13.93 -22.71
C LEU A 172 13.69 15.45 -22.92
N GLY A 173 14.80 16.20 -23.04
CA GLY A 173 14.79 17.64 -23.25
C GLY A 173 14.53 18.48 -22.00
N VAL A 174 14.57 17.88 -20.80
CA VAL A 174 14.37 18.56 -19.50
C VAL A 174 15.73 18.74 -18.84
N ASP A 175 16.32 19.91 -18.97
CA ASP A 175 17.60 20.23 -18.35
C ASP A 175 17.43 20.77 -16.94
N VAL A 176 17.81 19.96 -15.94
CA VAL A 176 17.71 20.27 -14.52
C VAL A 176 18.91 19.69 -13.77
N SER A 177 19.25 20.27 -12.62
CA SER A 177 20.25 19.68 -11.74
C SER A 177 19.70 18.53 -10.91
N HIS A 178 20.57 17.62 -10.45
CA HIS A 178 20.18 16.55 -9.52
C HIS A 178 19.63 17.12 -8.18
N GLN A 179 20.06 18.32 -7.78
CA GLN A 179 19.51 19.02 -6.62
C GLN A 179 18.06 19.44 -6.86
N THR A 180 17.73 19.87 -8.08
CA THR A 180 16.35 20.20 -8.45
C THR A 180 15.46 18.97 -8.37
N VAL A 181 15.95 17.80 -8.83
CA VAL A 181 15.22 16.52 -8.69
C VAL A 181 14.96 16.20 -7.21
N TYR A 182 15.98 16.35 -6.36
CA TYR A 182 15.81 16.15 -4.91
C TYR A 182 14.78 17.11 -4.31
N ASN A 183 14.81 18.38 -4.67
CA ASN A 183 13.86 19.39 -4.18
C ASN A 183 12.41 19.06 -4.62
N TRP A 184 12.22 18.48 -5.79
CA TRP A 184 10.91 17.99 -6.22
C TRP A 184 10.43 16.82 -5.37
N ILE A 185 11.31 15.86 -5.10
CA ILE A 185 11.01 14.71 -4.24
C ILE A 185 10.60 15.22 -2.85
N ASP A 186 11.42 16.05 -2.23
CA ASP A 186 11.18 16.60 -0.90
C ASP A 186 9.82 17.31 -0.81
N LYS A 187 9.57 18.23 -1.72
CA LYS A 187 8.32 19.00 -1.79
C LYS A 187 7.09 18.10 -1.96
N TYR A 188 7.12 17.20 -2.94
CA TYR A 188 5.91 16.46 -3.31
C TYR A 188 5.66 15.25 -2.44
N ILE A 189 6.69 14.60 -1.93
CA ILE A 189 6.52 13.54 -0.95
C ILE A 189 5.95 14.11 0.35
N GLY A 190 6.50 15.23 0.86
CA GLY A 190 5.95 15.87 2.07
C GLY A 190 4.50 16.33 1.91
N LEU A 191 4.11 16.76 0.69
CA LEU A 191 2.72 17.10 0.38
C LEU A 191 1.81 15.87 0.38
N MET A 192 2.22 14.80 -0.30
CA MET A 192 1.43 13.57 -0.42
C MET A 192 1.32 12.81 0.89
N LYS A 193 2.38 12.77 1.71
CA LYS A 193 2.39 12.09 3.02
C LYS A 193 1.19 12.52 3.87
N LYS A 194 1.01 13.83 4.06
CA LYS A 194 -0.11 14.40 4.84
C LYS A 194 -1.49 14.04 4.30
N TYR A 195 -1.58 13.76 3.03
CA TYR A 195 -2.84 13.36 2.38
C TYR A 195 -3.11 11.87 2.53
N VAL A 196 -2.11 11.02 2.22
CA VAL A 196 -2.30 9.57 2.26
C VAL A 196 -2.52 9.04 3.69
N GLU A 197 -2.00 9.72 4.72
CA GLU A 197 -2.27 9.42 6.13
C GLU A 197 -3.76 9.54 6.51
N LYS A 198 -4.53 10.34 5.76
CA LYS A 198 -5.98 10.48 5.95
C LYS A 198 -6.79 9.38 5.26
N LEU A 199 -6.20 8.70 4.29
CA LEU A 199 -6.83 7.59 3.59
C LEU A 199 -6.83 6.36 4.50
N LYS A 200 -7.98 5.73 4.64
CA LYS A 200 -8.15 4.56 5.50
C LYS A 200 -8.13 3.29 4.65
N PRO A 201 -7.04 2.51 4.68
CA PRO A 201 -6.97 1.24 3.97
C PRO A 201 -7.83 0.19 4.67
N ASN A 202 -8.50 -0.64 3.90
CA ASN A 202 -9.17 -1.83 4.39
C ASN A 202 -8.17 -3.00 4.38
N VAL A 203 -7.48 -3.19 5.49
CA VAL A 203 -6.42 -4.20 5.64
C VAL A 203 -6.93 -5.46 6.32
N GLY A 204 -6.23 -6.57 6.12
CA GLY A 204 -6.51 -7.86 6.74
C GLY A 204 -6.28 -7.88 8.25
N ASP A 205 -6.47 -9.06 8.84
CA ASP A 205 -6.37 -9.25 10.28
C ASP A 205 -5.01 -9.84 10.70
N THR A 206 -4.12 -10.07 9.75
CA THR A 206 -2.76 -10.56 10.00
C THR A 206 -1.73 -9.52 9.59
N TRP A 207 -0.96 -9.04 10.54
CA TRP A 207 0.11 -8.07 10.27
C TRP A 207 1.48 -8.67 10.53
N ARG A 208 2.48 -8.14 9.83
CA ARG A 208 3.89 -8.53 9.94
C ARG A 208 4.74 -7.31 10.26
N ALA A 209 5.66 -7.48 11.18
CA ALA A 209 6.68 -6.47 11.46
C ALA A 209 8.08 -7.07 11.36
N ASP A 210 8.98 -6.24 10.89
CA ASP A 210 10.41 -6.56 10.79
C ASP A 210 11.21 -5.26 10.82
N GLU A 211 12.51 -5.36 11.09
CA GLU A 211 13.40 -4.22 10.98
C GLU A 211 14.53 -4.49 10.00
N LEU A 212 14.97 -3.43 9.37
CA LEU A 212 16.14 -3.47 8.53
C LEU A 212 17.14 -2.38 8.94
N TRP A 213 18.42 -2.70 8.76
CA TRP A 213 19.50 -1.75 8.95
C TRP A 213 19.66 -0.90 7.70
N VAL A 214 19.71 0.41 7.88
CA VAL A 214 19.92 1.39 6.81
C VAL A 214 21.06 2.31 7.20
N LYS A 215 21.97 2.55 6.27
CA LYS A 215 23.08 3.47 6.48
C LYS A 215 22.61 4.92 6.43
N PHE A 216 22.92 5.68 7.49
CA PHE A 216 22.69 7.11 7.58
C PHE A 216 24.05 7.83 7.74
N ARG A 217 24.59 8.38 6.65
CA ARG A 217 25.95 8.96 6.63
C ARG A 217 26.99 7.93 7.11
N ASN A 218 27.54 8.13 8.30
CA ASN A 218 28.56 7.28 8.93
C ASN A 218 27.98 6.40 10.05
N ASP A 219 26.67 6.43 10.25
CA ASP A 219 25.97 5.72 11.30
C ASP A 219 24.96 4.71 10.72
N MET A 220 24.63 3.70 11.50
CA MET A 220 23.61 2.70 11.13
C MET A 220 22.37 2.94 11.95
N LYS A 221 21.21 2.99 11.27
CA LYS A 221 19.91 3.13 11.92
C LYS A 221 19.01 1.98 11.56
N TYR A 222 17.96 1.83 12.32
CA TYR A 222 16.95 0.81 12.08
C TYR A 222 15.71 1.45 11.44
N VAL A 223 15.20 0.82 10.42
CA VAL A 223 13.88 1.14 9.87
C VAL A 223 12.98 -0.02 10.22
N PHE A 224 12.10 0.19 11.18
CA PHE A 224 11.03 -0.74 11.50
C PHE A 224 9.90 -0.55 10.50
N ALA A 225 9.36 -1.64 9.98
CA ALA A 225 8.25 -1.63 9.04
C ALA A 225 7.13 -2.56 9.53
N LEU A 226 5.89 -2.11 9.38
CA LEU A 226 4.68 -2.87 9.65
C LEU A 226 3.86 -2.99 8.38
N MET A 227 3.55 -4.21 7.97
CA MET A 227 2.83 -4.49 6.74
C MET A 227 1.65 -5.42 6.99
N ASP A 228 0.54 -5.15 6.33
CA ASP A 228 -0.57 -6.10 6.25
C ASP A 228 -0.19 -7.30 5.38
N ASN A 229 -0.50 -8.48 5.89
CA ASN A 229 -0.13 -9.72 5.24
C ASN A 229 -0.87 -9.95 3.92
N ASP A 230 -2.13 -9.60 3.86
CA ASP A 230 -3.02 -9.99 2.76
C ASP A 230 -2.97 -8.99 1.61
N THR A 231 -3.05 -7.71 1.91
CA THR A 231 -2.99 -6.64 0.91
C THR A 231 -1.56 -6.21 0.57
N ARG A 232 -0.56 -6.59 1.39
CA ARG A 232 0.82 -6.09 1.35
C ARG A 232 0.92 -4.58 1.55
N PHE A 233 -0.12 -3.97 2.11
CA PHE A 233 -0.10 -2.54 2.40
C PHE A 233 0.91 -2.26 3.53
N TRP A 234 1.88 -1.42 3.25
CA TRP A 234 2.87 -0.97 4.23
C TRP A 234 2.21 0.06 5.15
N LEU A 235 1.75 -0.39 6.32
CA LEU A 235 0.96 0.38 7.26
C LEU A 235 1.73 1.50 7.94
N ALA A 236 2.88 1.16 8.52
CA ALA A 236 3.65 2.09 9.34
C ALA A 236 5.14 1.84 9.22
N GLN A 237 5.93 2.86 9.55
CA GLN A 237 7.38 2.80 9.62
C GLN A 237 7.93 3.68 10.74
N GLU A 238 9.01 3.25 11.38
CA GLU A 238 9.70 4.01 12.40
C GLU A 238 11.21 3.97 12.13
N ILE A 239 11.85 5.14 12.13
CA ILE A 239 13.30 5.26 11.97
C ILE A 239 13.91 5.50 13.33
N ALA A 240 14.68 4.54 13.83
CA ALA A 240 15.20 4.52 15.17
C ALA A 240 16.73 4.40 15.21
N ASP A 241 17.34 4.97 16.24
CA ASP A 241 18.76 4.81 16.54
C ASP A 241 19.04 3.48 17.25
N THR A 242 18.01 2.87 17.81
CA THR A 242 18.09 1.68 18.66
C THR A 242 17.05 0.64 18.27
N LYS A 243 17.12 -0.54 18.89
CA LYS A 243 16.11 -1.60 18.78
C LYS A 243 15.38 -1.78 20.10
N PHE A 244 14.95 -0.68 20.72
CA PHE A 244 14.24 -0.76 21.99
C PHE A 244 12.73 -0.88 21.82
N ASN A 245 12.06 -1.20 22.91
CA ASN A 245 10.62 -1.45 22.92
C ASN A 245 9.79 -0.21 22.56
N HIS A 246 10.29 1.01 22.81
CA HIS A 246 9.59 2.25 22.46
C HIS A 246 9.51 2.45 20.93
N ASP A 247 10.54 2.04 20.18
CA ASP A 247 10.58 2.14 18.72
C ASP A 247 9.51 1.22 18.10
N ALA A 248 9.51 -0.06 18.50
CA ALA A 248 8.49 -1.02 18.07
C ALA A 248 7.07 -0.61 18.53
N ARG A 249 6.97 0.05 19.69
CA ARG A 249 5.69 0.54 20.21
C ARG A 249 5.12 1.68 19.36
N ASN A 250 5.95 2.63 18.93
CA ASN A 250 5.55 3.73 18.04
C ASN A 250 5.02 3.17 16.73
N LEU A 251 5.74 2.22 16.12
CA LEU A 251 5.31 1.52 14.91
C LEU A 251 3.91 0.90 15.05
N PHE A 252 3.65 0.19 16.16
CA PHE A 252 2.36 -0.47 16.39
C PHE A 252 1.22 0.53 16.65
N LYS A 253 1.50 1.64 17.34
CA LYS A 253 0.52 2.72 17.53
C LYS A 253 0.11 3.34 16.20
N GLU A 254 1.08 3.68 15.37
CA GLU A 254 0.83 4.26 14.05
C GLU A 254 0.02 3.29 13.17
N GLY A 255 0.43 2.01 13.13
CA GLY A 255 -0.31 0.99 12.39
C GLY A 255 -1.77 0.86 12.82
N LYS A 256 -2.08 0.92 14.13
CA LYS A 256 -3.46 0.94 14.63
C LYS A 256 -4.25 2.16 14.16
N VAL A 257 -3.61 3.33 14.14
CA VAL A 257 -4.25 4.58 13.70
C VAL A 257 -4.60 4.51 12.20
N ILE A 258 -3.66 4.05 11.38
CA ILE A 258 -3.84 3.92 9.94
C ILE A 258 -4.91 2.88 9.61
N ALA A 259 -4.83 1.70 10.22
CA ALA A 259 -5.78 0.60 9.99
C ALA A 259 -7.15 0.83 10.64
N GLY A 260 -7.24 1.67 11.66
CA GLY A 260 -8.46 1.87 12.46
C GLY A 260 -8.87 0.66 13.29
N LYS A 261 -8.00 -0.37 13.40
CA LYS A 261 -8.26 -1.63 14.12
C LYS A 261 -6.98 -2.23 14.68
N LYS A 262 -7.13 -3.30 15.48
CA LYS A 262 -6.03 -4.19 15.87
C LYS A 262 -6.02 -5.42 14.97
N PRO A 263 -4.86 -6.06 14.73
CA PRO A 263 -4.81 -7.34 14.03
C PRO A 263 -5.28 -8.48 14.95
N ASP A 264 -5.77 -9.57 14.36
CA ASP A 264 -5.99 -10.83 15.07
C ASP A 264 -4.67 -11.58 15.26
N ILE A 265 -3.75 -11.45 14.31
CA ILE A 265 -2.43 -12.10 14.33
C ILE A 265 -1.35 -11.08 14.03
N LEU A 266 -0.35 -10.99 14.90
CA LEU A 266 0.88 -10.25 14.65
C LEU A 266 2.04 -11.24 14.51
N ILE A 267 2.78 -11.15 13.40
CA ILE A 267 3.95 -11.99 13.13
C ILE A 267 5.19 -11.10 13.16
N THR A 268 6.16 -11.48 14.00
CA THR A 268 7.46 -10.79 14.07
C THR A 268 8.58 -11.83 14.14
N ASP A 269 9.81 -11.39 13.96
CA ASP A 269 10.97 -12.17 14.36
C ASP A 269 11.07 -12.28 15.89
N GLY A 270 12.08 -12.95 16.38
CA GLY A 270 12.30 -13.17 17.82
C GLY A 270 12.82 -11.95 18.60
N LEU A 271 12.85 -10.73 18.04
CA LEU A 271 13.36 -9.55 18.72
C LEU A 271 12.57 -9.25 20.01
N PRO A 272 13.21 -9.17 21.20
CA PRO A 272 12.51 -8.92 22.47
C PRO A 272 11.67 -7.64 22.49
N ALA A 273 12.12 -6.60 21.76
CA ALA A 273 11.42 -5.32 21.66
C ALA A 273 9.97 -5.48 21.12
N TYR A 274 9.74 -6.37 20.17
CA TYR A 274 8.40 -6.63 19.64
C TYR A 274 7.48 -7.28 20.69
N ARG A 275 8.01 -8.19 21.51
CA ARG A 275 7.21 -8.85 22.55
C ARG A 275 6.73 -7.86 23.60
N ASP A 276 7.58 -6.93 24.01
CA ASP A 276 7.23 -5.91 25.01
C ASP A 276 6.29 -4.85 24.43
N ALA A 277 6.52 -4.43 23.19
CA ALA A 277 5.62 -3.53 22.48
C ALA A 277 4.23 -4.16 22.25
N PHE A 278 4.19 -5.45 21.87
CA PHE A 278 2.95 -6.22 21.74
C PHE A 278 2.13 -6.24 23.03
N LYS A 279 2.75 -6.55 24.18
CA LYS A 279 2.08 -6.57 25.47
C LYS A 279 1.43 -5.22 25.81
N LYS A 280 2.06 -4.12 25.44
CA LYS A 280 1.54 -2.77 25.73
C LYS A 280 0.47 -2.30 24.74
N GLU A 281 0.56 -2.68 23.46
CA GLU A 281 -0.29 -2.12 22.42
C GLU A 281 -1.43 -3.04 21.96
N PHE A 282 -1.24 -4.36 22.02
CA PHE A 282 -2.20 -5.33 21.49
C PHE A 282 -2.77 -6.28 22.54
N TYR A 283 -2.02 -6.54 23.62
CA TYR A 283 -2.50 -7.48 24.64
C TYR A 283 -3.78 -6.97 25.32
N THR A 284 -4.74 -7.86 25.49
CA THR A 284 -5.99 -7.61 26.20
C THR A 284 -6.48 -8.87 26.90
N MET A 285 -7.10 -8.73 28.06
CA MET A 285 -7.79 -9.84 28.75
C MET A 285 -9.13 -10.17 28.08
N LYS A 286 -9.75 -9.20 27.41
CA LYS A 286 -11.03 -9.36 26.71
C LYS A 286 -10.82 -10.02 25.34
N LYS A 287 -11.76 -10.87 24.93
CA LYS A 287 -11.81 -11.42 23.57
C LYS A 287 -12.48 -10.41 22.63
N PRO A 288 -12.11 -10.35 21.31
CA PRO A 288 -11.05 -11.13 20.68
C PRO A 288 -9.65 -10.66 21.10
N ARG A 289 -8.70 -11.59 21.18
CA ARG A 289 -7.31 -11.32 21.54
C ARG A 289 -6.42 -11.42 20.30
N THR A 290 -5.49 -10.50 20.16
CA THR A 290 -4.43 -10.61 19.16
C THR A 290 -3.49 -11.74 19.57
N GLU A 291 -3.18 -12.65 18.65
CA GLU A 291 -2.15 -13.66 18.81
C GLU A 291 -0.80 -13.12 18.31
N HIS A 292 0.26 -13.28 19.12
CA HIS A 292 1.61 -12.91 18.73
C HIS A 292 2.43 -14.15 18.37
N ILE A 293 2.78 -14.27 17.09
CA ILE A 293 3.68 -15.30 16.59
C ILE A 293 5.09 -14.67 16.51
N ASN A 294 5.92 -14.98 17.52
CA ASN A 294 7.26 -14.40 17.68
C ASN A 294 8.41 -15.39 17.36
N ALA A 295 8.10 -16.57 16.83
CA ALA A 295 9.09 -17.56 16.43
C ALA A 295 8.91 -17.88 14.94
N ILE A 296 9.85 -17.42 14.13
CA ILE A 296 9.89 -17.72 12.71
C ILE A 296 10.53 -19.09 12.54
N LYS A 297 9.77 -20.03 11.98
CA LYS A 297 10.34 -21.30 11.50
C LYS A 297 10.79 -21.12 10.05
N MET A 298 11.96 -21.65 9.71
CA MET A 298 12.51 -21.60 8.35
C MET A 298 11.65 -22.32 7.31
N SER A 299 10.68 -23.12 7.74
CA SER A 299 9.76 -23.86 6.85
C SER A 299 8.32 -23.66 7.28
N GLY A 300 7.41 -23.47 6.30
CA GLY A 300 5.97 -23.30 6.49
C GLY A 300 5.49 -21.85 6.42
N ASP A 301 4.21 -21.62 6.70
CA ASP A 301 3.53 -20.32 6.55
C ASP A 301 3.92 -19.25 7.59
N ARG A 302 4.76 -19.61 8.54
CA ARG A 302 5.28 -18.71 9.60
C ARG A 302 6.61 -18.04 9.24
N ASN A 303 7.03 -18.12 7.97
CA ASN A 303 8.20 -17.43 7.49
C ASN A 303 7.94 -15.91 7.31
N ASN A 304 8.99 -15.10 7.31
CA ASN A 304 8.89 -13.65 7.10
C ASN A 304 9.24 -13.21 5.67
N ASN A 305 9.16 -14.10 4.68
CA ASN A 305 9.57 -13.87 3.29
C ASN A 305 8.93 -12.62 2.65
N ARG A 306 7.73 -12.21 3.09
CA ARG A 306 7.08 -11.00 2.59
C ARG A 306 7.77 -9.73 3.08
N MET A 307 8.16 -9.71 4.37
CA MET A 307 8.92 -8.61 4.93
C MET A 307 10.35 -8.59 4.36
N GLU A 308 10.97 -9.75 4.18
CA GLU A 308 12.28 -9.87 3.55
C GLU A 308 12.29 -9.27 2.13
N ARG A 309 11.21 -9.47 1.35
CA ARG A 309 11.07 -8.83 0.03
C ARG A 309 11.01 -7.31 0.15
N LEU A 310 10.18 -6.78 1.05
CA LEU A 310 10.11 -5.34 1.32
C LEU A 310 11.48 -4.80 1.76
N ASN A 311 12.13 -5.48 2.67
CA ASN A 311 13.47 -5.12 3.16
C ASN A 311 14.52 -5.14 2.03
N ASN A 312 14.46 -6.13 1.14
CA ASN A 312 15.37 -6.21 -0.02
C ASN A 312 15.13 -5.09 -1.03
N GLU A 313 13.90 -4.67 -1.20
CA GLU A 313 13.56 -3.49 -2.03
C GLU A 313 14.18 -2.22 -1.44
N VAL A 314 14.02 -1.99 -0.14
CA VAL A 314 14.61 -0.84 0.55
C VAL A 314 16.14 -0.89 0.50
N ARG A 315 16.75 -2.08 0.73
CA ARG A 315 18.20 -2.28 0.63
C ARG A 315 18.76 -2.04 -0.77
N SER A 316 18.07 -2.48 -1.80
CA SER A 316 18.47 -2.21 -3.19
C SER A 316 18.49 -0.71 -3.45
N ARG A 317 17.52 0.00 -2.88
CA ARG A 317 17.44 1.44 -2.96
C ARG A 317 18.57 2.12 -2.18
N GLU A 318 18.86 1.66 -0.99
CA GLU A 318 19.96 2.15 -0.16
C GLU A 318 21.32 2.06 -0.87
N LYS A 319 21.59 0.94 -1.54
CA LYS A 319 22.83 0.75 -2.34
C LYS A 319 22.96 1.83 -3.41
N THR A 320 21.89 2.15 -4.14
CA THR A 320 21.88 3.20 -5.17
C THR A 320 22.11 4.59 -4.59
N MET A 321 21.53 4.88 -3.42
CA MET A 321 21.65 6.17 -2.74
C MET A 321 22.95 6.32 -1.96
N ARG A 322 23.70 5.25 -1.74
CA ARG A 322 24.88 5.19 -0.85
C ARG A 322 24.55 5.65 0.59
N GLY A 323 23.41 5.21 1.10
CA GLY A 323 22.87 5.56 2.40
C GLY A 323 22.03 6.83 2.41
N LEU A 324 21.25 6.99 3.46
CA LEU A 324 20.44 8.17 3.72
C LEU A 324 21.25 9.25 4.43
N LYS A 325 20.95 10.53 4.18
CA LYS A 325 21.75 11.63 4.71
C LYS A 325 21.17 12.29 5.95
N LYS A 326 19.84 12.18 6.16
CA LYS A 326 19.10 12.80 7.27
C LYS A 326 18.07 11.83 7.82
N LYS A 327 17.74 11.92 9.11
CA LYS A 327 16.73 11.08 9.77
C LYS A 327 15.32 11.44 9.27
N ASP A 328 15.05 12.71 9.09
CA ASP A 328 13.80 13.28 8.57
C ASP A 328 13.75 13.34 7.03
N THR A 329 14.37 12.36 6.37
CA THR A 329 14.41 12.31 4.91
C THR A 329 13.05 11.91 4.33
N PRO A 330 12.58 12.58 3.27
CA PRO A 330 11.33 12.20 2.59
C PRO A 330 11.45 10.89 1.81
N ILE A 331 12.64 10.28 1.76
CA ILE A 331 12.91 9.15 0.89
C ILE A 331 12.18 7.89 1.36
N ILE A 332 12.18 7.60 2.65
CA ILE A 332 11.48 6.40 3.17
C ILE A 332 9.98 6.59 3.05
N ASP A 333 9.44 7.78 3.37
CA ASP A 333 8.03 8.11 3.17
C ASP A 333 7.62 8.00 1.69
N GLY A 334 8.46 8.50 0.80
CA GLY A 334 8.23 8.40 -0.63
C GLY A 334 8.27 6.96 -1.14
N TYR A 335 9.11 6.14 -0.54
CA TYR A 335 9.17 4.73 -0.87
C TYR A 335 7.91 3.98 -0.41
N GLN A 336 7.38 4.30 0.77
CA GLN A 336 6.10 3.79 1.26
C GLN A 336 4.94 4.21 0.34
N ILE A 337 4.90 5.48 -0.09
CA ILE A 337 3.89 5.97 -1.04
C ILE A 337 4.01 5.23 -2.38
N TYR A 338 5.24 5.09 -2.90
CA TYR A 338 5.50 4.37 -4.14
C TYR A 338 5.05 2.91 -4.05
N HIS A 339 5.44 2.20 -2.99
CA HIS A 339 5.05 0.82 -2.74
C HIS A 339 3.53 0.65 -2.66
N ASN A 340 2.85 1.49 -1.88
CA ASN A 340 1.44 1.33 -1.61
C ASN A 340 0.54 1.77 -2.78
N TYR A 341 0.83 2.90 -3.43
CA TYR A 341 -0.12 3.57 -4.32
C TYR A 341 0.28 3.58 -5.80
N ILE A 342 1.55 3.35 -6.10
CA ILE A 342 2.07 3.53 -7.46
C ILE A 342 2.49 2.22 -8.09
N ARG A 343 3.28 1.43 -7.35
CA ARG A 343 3.87 0.21 -7.85
C ARG A 343 2.86 -0.92 -7.91
N GLU A 344 2.73 -1.50 -9.09
CA GLU A 344 1.96 -2.72 -9.32
C GLU A 344 2.78 -3.95 -8.90
N HIS A 345 2.13 -4.90 -8.23
CA HIS A 345 2.77 -6.10 -7.72
C HIS A 345 2.22 -7.34 -8.44
N MET A 346 3.08 -8.10 -9.09
CA MET A 346 2.70 -9.36 -9.76
C MET A 346 1.94 -10.32 -8.85
N ALA A 347 2.31 -10.40 -7.58
CA ALA A 347 1.66 -11.27 -6.62
C ALA A 347 0.34 -10.69 -6.05
N LEU A 348 -0.11 -9.55 -6.55
CA LEU A 348 -1.41 -8.95 -6.34
C LEU A 348 -2.17 -8.78 -7.67
N ASP A 349 -1.89 -9.66 -8.63
CA ASP A 349 -2.51 -9.68 -9.97
C ASP A 349 -2.32 -8.33 -10.73
N GLY A 350 -1.16 -7.68 -10.55
CA GLY A 350 -0.86 -6.37 -11.16
C GLY A 350 -1.50 -5.18 -10.44
N LEU A 351 -2.16 -5.38 -9.30
CA LEU A 351 -2.71 -4.29 -8.50
C LEU A 351 -1.65 -3.71 -7.54
N THR A 352 -1.88 -2.47 -7.12
CA THR A 352 -1.11 -1.88 -6.03
C THR A 352 -1.66 -2.38 -4.67
N PRO A 353 -0.84 -2.40 -3.60
CA PRO A 353 -1.33 -2.69 -2.25
C PRO A 353 -2.53 -1.83 -1.82
N ALA A 354 -2.56 -0.55 -2.20
CA ALA A 354 -3.67 0.34 -1.92
C ALA A 354 -4.97 -0.08 -2.64
N GLU A 355 -4.88 -0.50 -3.91
CA GLU A 355 -6.04 -1.01 -4.65
C GLU A 355 -6.61 -2.27 -4.00
N VAL A 356 -5.74 -3.19 -3.56
CA VAL A 356 -6.17 -4.39 -2.82
C VAL A 356 -6.76 -4.02 -1.45
N ALA A 357 -6.24 -2.96 -0.82
CA ALA A 357 -6.78 -2.42 0.44
C ALA A 357 -7.98 -1.47 0.24
N GLY A 358 -8.60 -1.44 -0.95
CA GLY A 358 -9.81 -0.67 -1.22
C GLY A 358 -9.57 0.82 -1.47
N ILE A 359 -8.37 1.24 -1.87
CA ILE A 359 -8.06 2.62 -2.25
C ILE A 359 -7.53 2.62 -3.68
N LYS A 360 -8.35 3.04 -4.64
CA LYS A 360 -7.97 3.13 -6.05
C LYS A 360 -7.58 4.56 -6.43
N VAL A 361 -6.36 4.75 -6.89
CA VAL A 361 -5.89 6.01 -7.47
C VAL A 361 -6.07 5.97 -8.97
N GLU A 362 -6.92 6.84 -9.51
CA GLU A 362 -7.23 6.91 -10.93
C GLU A 362 -6.20 7.71 -11.73
N GLY A 363 -6.24 7.52 -13.06
CA GLY A 363 -5.42 8.24 -14.03
C GLY A 363 -4.15 7.49 -14.43
N LYS A 364 -3.68 7.78 -15.65
CA LYS A 364 -2.45 7.17 -16.21
C LYS A 364 -1.21 7.51 -15.40
N ASN A 365 -1.20 8.66 -14.74
CA ASN A 365 -0.12 9.12 -13.87
C ASN A 365 -0.64 9.29 -12.45
N LYS A 366 -0.59 8.22 -11.67
CA LYS A 366 -1.05 8.18 -10.28
C LYS A 366 -0.37 9.23 -9.39
N TRP A 367 0.89 9.60 -9.69
CA TRP A 367 1.60 10.67 -8.99
C TRP A 367 0.91 12.03 -9.13
N ILE A 368 0.51 12.39 -10.37
CA ILE A 368 -0.22 13.65 -10.62
C ILE A 368 -1.52 13.66 -9.82
N THR A 369 -2.27 12.57 -9.87
CA THR A 369 -3.55 12.44 -9.16
C THR A 369 -3.37 12.61 -7.65
N LEU A 370 -2.39 11.96 -7.05
CA LEU A 370 -2.10 12.10 -5.61
C LEU A 370 -1.67 13.52 -5.25
N ILE A 371 -0.78 14.13 -6.01
CA ILE A 371 -0.29 15.50 -5.77
C ILE A 371 -1.44 16.51 -5.84
N GLN A 372 -2.30 16.39 -6.84
CA GLN A 372 -3.44 17.30 -7.03
C GLN A 372 -4.46 17.17 -5.88
N ASN A 373 -4.81 15.94 -5.48
CA ASN A 373 -5.71 15.70 -4.37
C ASN A 373 -5.12 16.15 -3.03
N ALA A 374 -3.81 15.88 -2.81
CA ALA A 374 -3.10 16.37 -1.64
C ALA A 374 -3.13 17.90 -1.53
N LYS A 375 -2.99 18.60 -2.67
CA LYS A 375 -3.07 20.05 -2.70
C LYS A 375 -4.47 20.60 -2.44
N LYS A 376 -5.50 19.99 -3.03
CA LYS A 376 -6.91 20.34 -2.76
C LYS A 376 -7.23 20.19 -1.27
N ASN A 377 -6.80 19.07 -0.65
CA ASN A 377 -7.06 18.79 0.76
C ASN A 377 -6.36 19.77 1.74
N GLN A 378 -5.38 20.56 1.28
CA GLN A 378 -4.76 21.61 2.09
C GLN A 378 -5.55 22.94 2.04
N GLN A 379 -6.45 23.09 1.08
CA GLN A 379 -7.22 24.33 0.85
C GLN A 379 -8.60 24.27 1.49
N THR A 380 -9.05 23.07 1.82
CA THR A 380 -10.25 22.77 2.65
C THR A 380 -9.87 22.66 4.12
#